data_2279d2c741a1debb20274a6382bf44d7
#
_entry.id   2279d2c741a1debb20274a6382bf44d7
#
_cell.length_a   1.000
_cell.length_b   1.000
_cell.length_c   1.000
_cell.angle_alpha   90.00
_cell.angle_beta   90.00
_cell.angle_gamma   90.00
#
_symmetry.space_group_name_H-M   'P 1'
#
loop_
_entity.id
_entity.type
_entity.pdbx_description
1 polymer ?
#
loop_
_entity_poly.entity_id
_entity_poly.type
_entity_poly.pdbx_seq_one_letter_code
_entity_poly.pdbx_strand_id
1 'polypeptide(L)'
;MAMEQRKARPLSFLSGVRYEHLVAGVGGGLVSTLVLHPLDLLKIRFAVHDGQPGSQRPHYAGLSSAVRSIAGTEGGIRGLYAGVTPNLVGAGSAWGLYFFFYNGVKHQLQGGVASKQLPASSALLAASFSGVLTLTLTNPVWVVKTRLCLQSARLDPSTDLRSNPRLYRGFFDALYKITWYEGLKGLYSGYVPGLFGVSHGVVQFVAYEDLKNRYHNFYNQVCKEWLEKI
;
A
#
# COMPACT_ATOMS: atom_id res chain seq x y z
N MET A 1 4.14 -11.46 -53.26
CA MET A 1 4.82 -12.08 -52.12
C MET A 1 5.72 -11.03 -51.48
N ALA A 2 5.19 -10.30 -50.51
CA ALA A 2 5.95 -9.32 -49.74
C ALA A 2 5.60 -9.55 -48.26
N MET A 3 6.52 -10.25 -47.58
CA MET A 3 6.50 -10.33 -46.11
C MET A 3 6.91 -9.00 -45.56
N GLU A 4 5.92 -8.22 -45.12
CA GLU A 4 6.14 -6.99 -44.38
C GLU A 4 6.60 -7.34 -42.96
N GLN A 5 7.89 -7.20 -42.74
CA GLN A 5 8.52 -7.32 -41.41
C GLN A 5 7.90 -6.28 -40.50
N ARG A 6 7.01 -6.69 -39.61
CA ARG A 6 6.52 -5.90 -38.48
C ARG A 6 7.67 -5.63 -37.53
N LYS A 7 8.39 -4.54 -37.76
CA LYS A 7 9.33 -3.96 -36.79
C LYS A 7 8.60 -3.80 -35.45
N ALA A 8 9.04 -4.55 -34.45
CA ALA A 8 8.64 -4.34 -33.08
C ALA A 8 8.97 -2.89 -32.68
N ARG A 9 7.96 -2.07 -32.50
CA ARG A 9 8.12 -0.71 -31.96
C ARG A 9 8.54 -0.83 -30.49
N PRO A 10 9.73 -0.34 -30.11
CA PRO A 10 10.13 -0.33 -28.71
C PRO A 10 9.22 0.62 -27.94
N LEU A 11 8.62 0.11 -26.87
CA LEU A 11 8.13 0.82 -25.68
C LEU A 11 7.58 2.26 -25.89
N SER A 12 6.47 2.40 -26.60
CA SER A 12 5.65 3.61 -26.49
C SER A 12 4.69 3.54 -25.29
N PHE A 13 5.17 2.96 -24.18
CA PHE A 13 4.43 2.87 -22.92
C PHE A 13 4.10 4.26 -22.34
N LEU A 14 4.97 5.24 -22.62
CA LEU A 14 4.82 6.61 -22.12
C LEU A 14 3.95 7.52 -23.02
N SER A 15 3.72 7.17 -24.29
CA SER A 15 3.00 8.02 -25.22
C SER A 15 1.47 8.05 -25.02
N GLY A 16 0.91 7.14 -24.22
CA GLY A 16 -0.51 7.09 -23.90
C GLY A 16 -0.84 7.53 -22.47
N VAL A 17 0.16 7.82 -21.63
CA VAL A 17 -0.06 8.24 -20.24
C VAL A 17 -0.36 9.73 -20.23
N ARG A 18 -1.60 10.11 -19.94
CA ARG A 18 -1.98 11.49 -19.68
C ARG A 18 -1.37 11.91 -18.34
N TYR A 19 -0.33 12.71 -18.40
CA TYR A 19 0.41 13.21 -17.22
C TYR A 19 -0.50 13.89 -16.19
N GLU A 20 -1.60 14.49 -16.65
CA GLU A 20 -2.63 15.11 -15.80
C GLU A 20 -3.23 14.11 -14.81
N HIS A 21 -3.56 12.88 -15.26
CA HIS A 21 -4.09 11.84 -14.39
C HIS A 21 -3.04 11.26 -13.44
N LEU A 22 -1.78 11.19 -13.90
CA LEU A 22 -0.66 10.76 -13.05
C LEU A 22 -0.44 11.78 -11.91
N VAL A 23 -0.33 13.07 -12.25
CA VAL A 23 -0.12 14.14 -11.27
C VAL A 23 -1.29 14.23 -10.29
N ALA A 24 -2.52 14.14 -10.80
CA ALA A 24 -3.72 14.15 -9.95
C ALA A 24 -3.76 12.93 -9.01
N GLY A 25 -3.45 11.73 -9.51
CA GLY A 25 -3.43 10.50 -8.71
C GLY A 25 -2.34 10.51 -7.65
N VAL A 26 -1.12 10.89 -8.02
CA VAL A 26 0.01 11.00 -7.08
C VAL A 26 -0.26 12.11 -6.06
N GLY A 27 -0.70 13.28 -6.50
CA GLY A 27 -1.01 14.41 -5.63
C GLY A 27 -2.12 14.07 -4.64
N GLY A 28 -3.23 13.51 -5.12
CA GLY A 28 -4.33 13.06 -4.27
C GLY A 28 -3.91 11.98 -3.27
N GLY A 29 -3.10 11.01 -3.71
CA GLY A 29 -2.54 9.97 -2.84
C GLY A 29 -1.62 10.53 -1.75
N LEU A 30 -0.74 11.45 -2.09
CA LEU A 30 0.14 12.11 -1.11
C LEU A 30 -0.66 12.95 -0.09
N VAL A 31 -1.60 13.75 -0.55
CA VAL A 31 -2.46 14.55 0.32
C VAL A 31 -3.29 13.65 1.23
N SER A 32 -3.92 12.62 0.69
CA SER A 32 -4.67 11.63 1.47
C SER A 32 -3.80 10.96 2.53
N THR A 33 -2.58 10.52 2.16
CA THR A 33 -1.63 9.91 3.09
C THR A 33 -1.23 10.89 4.21
N LEU A 34 -0.97 12.15 3.88
CA LEU A 34 -0.63 13.16 4.87
C LEU A 34 -1.78 13.44 5.84
N VAL A 35 -2.98 13.60 5.32
CA VAL A 35 -4.19 13.89 6.15
C VAL A 35 -4.54 12.70 7.05
N LEU A 36 -4.44 11.47 6.53
CA LEU A 36 -4.82 10.26 7.26
C LEU A 36 -3.67 9.68 8.11
N HIS A 37 -2.44 10.17 7.97
CA HIS A 37 -1.29 9.64 8.69
C HIS A 37 -1.44 9.59 10.21
N PRO A 38 -2.01 10.60 10.90
CA PRO A 38 -2.26 10.54 12.33
C PRO A 38 -3.13 9.33 12.72
N LEU A 39 -4.17 9.02 11.94
CA LEU A 39 -5.03 7.86 12.18
C LEU A 39 -4.29 6.54 11.92
N ASP A 40 -3.45 6.52 10.91
CA ASP A 40 -2.59 5.36 10.58
C ASP A 40 -1.60 5.05 11.73
N LEU A 41 -0.98 6.10 12.30
CA LEU A 41 -0.12 5.98 13.48
C LEU A 41 -0.88 5.42 14.68
N LEU A 42 -2.06 5.98 14.97
CA LEU A 42 -2.90 5.52 16.06
C LEU A 42 -3.31 4.05 15.88
N LYS A 43 -3.73 3.66 14.68
CA LYS A 43 -4.06 2.27 14.34
C LYS A 43 -2.90 1.32 14.66
N ILE A 44 -1.67 1.66 14.25
CA ILE A 44 -0.49 0.85 14.52
C ILE A 44 -0.23 0.73 16.03
N ARG A 45 -0.37 1.84 16.77
CA ARG A 45 -0.14 1.85 18.21
C ARG A 45 -1.21 1.07 18.99
N PHE A 46 -2.47 1.18 18.60
CA PHE A 46 -3.56 0.40 19.20
C PHE A 46 -3.42 -1.10 18.88
N ALA A 47 -3.01 -1.46 17.67
CA ALA A 47 -2.82 -2.86 17.27
C ALA A 47 -1.72 -3.57 18.07
N VAL A 48 -0.75 -2.83 18.60
CA VAL A 48 0.36 -3.40 19.40
C VAL A 48 0.11 -3.27 20.91
N HIS A 49 -1.02 -2.67 21.31
CA HIS A 49 -1.41 -2.56 22.70
C HIS A 49 -1.93 -3.91 23.21
N ASP A 50 -1.14 -4.58 24.03
CA ASP A 50 -1.41 -5.95 24.54
C ASP A 50 -2.14 -5.98 25.89
N GLY A 51 -2.42 -4.82 26.50
CA GLY A 51 -3.12 -4.72 27.78
C GLY A 51 -2.40 -5.37 28.97
N GLN A 52 -1.15 -5.81 28.79
CA GLN A 52 -0.43 -6.50 29.85
C GLN A 52 0.01 -5.52 30.95
N PRO A 53 -0.24 -5.83 32.24
CA PRO A 53 0.28 -5.06 33.36
C PRO A 53 1.82 -5.08 33.33
N GLY A 54 2.45 -3.90 33.37
CA GLY A 54 3.92 -3.77 33.31
C GLY A 54 4.50 -3.54 31.93
N SER A 55 3.69 -3.47 30.86
CA SER A 55 4.13 -3.03 29.55
C SER A 55 4.60 -1.56 29.62
N GLN A 56 5.83 -1.27 29.14
CA GLN A 56 6.35 0.10 29.02
C GLN A 56 5.65 0.93 27.95
N ARG A 57 4.58 0.41 27.38
CA ARG A 57 3.83 1.08 26.32
C ARG A 57 2.72 1.95 26.92
N PRO A 58 2.51 3.17 26.38
CA PRO A 58 1.45 4.05 26.85
C PRO A 58 0.08 3.38 26.73
N HIS A 59 -0.68 3.37 27.82
CA HIS A 59 -2.06 2.89 27.81
C HIS A 59 -2.98 4.01 27.34
N TYR A 60 -3.71 3.77 26.26
CA TYR A 60 -4.69 4.73 25.74
C TYR A 60 -6.10 4.25 26.04
N ALA A 61 -6.87 5.01 26.82
CA ALA A 61 -8.27 4.70 27.12
C ALA A 61 -9.22 4.92 25.93
N GLY A 62 -8.75 5.61 24.87
CA GLY A 62 -9.53 5.90 23.67
C GLY A 62 -8.78 6.78 22.70
N LEU A 63 -9.39 7.03 21.53
CA LEU A 63 -8.77 7.76 20.43
C LEU A 63 -8.36 9.20 20.83
N SER A 64 -9.25 9.91 21.51
CA SER A 64 -9.00 11.29 21.95
C SER A 64 -7.92 11.37 23.03
N SER A 65 -7.87 10.39 23.94
CA SER A 65 -6.82 10.31 24.96
C SER A 65 -5.47 9.98 24.33
N ALA A 66 -5.43 9.12 23.32
CA ALA A 66 -4.22 8.80 22.59
C ALA A 66 -3.66 10.01 21.84
N VAL A 67 -4.51 10.76 21.12
CA VAL A 67 -4.10 11.98 20.42
C VAL A 67 -3.55 13.01 21.42
N ARG A 68 -4.25 13.24 22.54
CA ARG A 68 -3.82 14.19 23.56
C ARG A 68 -2.51 13.76 24.22
N SER A 69 -2.36 12.48 24.52
CA SER A 69 -1.14 11.92 25.09
C SER A 69 0.05 12.11 24.13
N ILE A 70 -0.08 11.71 22.87
CA ILE A 70 0.98 11.84 21.85
C ILE A 70 1.34 13.31 21.64
N ALA A 71 0.34 14.18 21.51
CA ALA A 71 0.57 15.60 21.34
C ALA A 71 1.23 16.24 22.58
N GLY A 72 0.93 15.75 23.79
CA GLY A 72 1.51 16.26 25.03
C GLY A 72 2.94 15.76 25.32
N THR A 73 3.23 14.50 24.99
CA THR A 73 4.49 13.83 25.38
C THR A 73 5.52 13.69 24.27
N GLU A 74 5.10 13.71 22.99
CA GLU A 74 5.98 13.39 21.86
C GLU A 74 6.28 14.60 20.94
N GLY A 75 6.27 15.80 21.49
CA GLY A 75 6.61 17.02 20.75
C GLY A 75 5.47 17.58 19.87
N GLY A 76 4.23 17.47 20.34
CA GLY A 76 3.07 18.08 19.70
C GLY A 76 2.63 17.36 18.43
N ILE A 77 2.30 18.14 17.41
CA ILE A 77 1.85 17.63 16.10
C ILE A 77 2.93 16.75 15.44
N ARG A 78 4.22 17.02 15.68
CA ARG A 78 5.32 16.21 15.11
C ARG A 78 5.27 14.75 15.55
N GLY A 79 4.83 14.45 16.76
CA GLY A 79 4.65 13.09 17.27
C GLY A 79 3.61 12.32 16.47
N LEU A 80 2.52 12.99 16.04
CA LEU A 80 1.47 12.39 15.21
C LEU A 80 1.92 12.08 13.77
N TYR A 81 3.02 12.66 13.34
CA TYR A 81 3.63 12.43 12.02
C TYR A 81 4.89 11.55 12.07
N ALA A 82 5.12 10.86 13.19
CA ALA A 82 6.22 9.91 13.31
C ALA A 82 6.09 8.79 12.27
N GLY A 83 7.12 8.60 11.43
CA GLY A 83 7.10 7.61 10.35
C GLY A 83 6.34 8.02 9.09
N VAL A 84 6.00 9.30 8.90
CA VAL A 84 5.36 9.78 7.66
C VAL A 84 6.25 9.61 6.43
N THR A 85 7.56 9.83 6.56
CA THR A 85 8.50 9.68 5.44
C THR A 85 8.50 8.26 4.86
N PRO A 86 8.72 7.18 5.64
CA PRO A 86 8.60 5.83 5.11
C PRO A 86 7.20 5.49 4.61
N ASN A 87 6.15 6.10 5.17
CA ASN A 87 4.79 5.91 4.68
C ASN A 87 4.61 6.48 3.27
N LEU A 88 5.07 7.69 3.02
CA LEU A 88 5.00 8.33 1.70
C LEU A 88 5.83 7.57 0.65
N VAL A 89 7.07 7.21 1.01
CA VAL A 89 7.96 6.42 0.14
C VAL A 89 7.35 5.04 -0.13
N GLY A 90 6.85 4.37 0.92
CA GLY A 90 6.23 3.06 0.82
C GLY A 90 4.99 3.06 -0.07
N ALA A 91 4.08 4.01 0.14
CA ALA A 91 2.86 4.12 -0.66
C ALA A 91 3.17 4.43 -2.13
N GLY A 92 4.03 5.42 -2.40
CA GLY A 92 4.41 5.79 -3.76
C GLY A 92 5.11 4.66 -4.52
N SER A 93 6.09 4.00 -3.88
CA SER A 93 6.78 2.86 -4.48
C SER A 93 5.87 1.64 -4.68
N ALA A 94 4.99 1.36 -3.73
CA ALA A 94 4.06 0.24 -3.83
C ALA A 94 3.10 0.39 -5.02
N TRP A 95 2.48 1.56 -5.18
CA TRP A 95 1.60 1.81 -6.33
C TRP A 95 2.36 1.80 -7.66
N GLY A 96 3.55 2.43 -7.71
CA GLY A 96 4.40 2.43 -8.90
C GLY A 96 4.80 1.03 -9.35
N LEU A 97 5.31 0.21 -8.41
CA LEU A 97 5.70 -1.18 -8.68
C LEU A 97 4.50 -2.06 -9.04
N TYR A 98 3.38 -1.88 -8.36
CA TYR A 98 2.16 -2.63 -8.66
C TYR A 98 1.71 -2.41 -10.11
N PHE A 99 1.58 -1.17 -10.54
CA PHE A 99 1.18 -0.87 -11.91
C PHE A 99 2.25 -1.30 -12.93
N PHE A 100 3.52 -1.18 -12.60
CA PHE A 100 4.60 -1.66 -13.44
C PHE A 100 4.49 -3.17 -13.70
N PHE A 101 4.37 -3.98 -12.65
CA PHE A 101 4.22 -5.42 -12.78
C PHE A 101 2.89 -5.80 -13.44
N TYR A 102 1.80 -5.16 -13.04
CA TYR A 102 0.47 -5.44 -13.59
C TYR A 102 0.43 -5.19 -15.10
N ASN A 103 0.95 -4.06 -15.56
CA ASN A 103 0.99 -3.76 -16.98
C ASN A 103 1.93 -4.70 -17.74
N GLY A 104 3.06 -5.08 -17.16
CA GLY A 104 3.98 -6.06 -17.75
C GLY A 104 3.33 -7.43 -17.97
N VAL A 105 2.69 -7.96 -16.93
CA VAL A 105 1.97 -9.24 -16.99
C VAL A 105 0.77 -9.16 -17.94
N LYS A 106 0.00 -8.09 -17.86
CA LYS A 106 -1.14 -7.84 -18.76
C LYS A 106 -0.71 -7.84 -20.23
N HIS A 107 0.36 -7.14 -20.56
CA HIS A 107 0.89 -7.07 -21.92
C HIS A 107 1.29 -8.46 -22.45
N GLN A 108 1.91 -9.29 -21.63
CA GLN A 108 2.26 -10.67 -22.00
C GLN A 108 1.01 -11.53 -22.24
N LEU A 109 0.01 -11.45 -21.34
CA LEU A 109 -1.24 -12.21 -21.46
C LEU A 109 -2.09 -11.76 -22.68
N GLN A 110 -1.96 -10.51 -23.10
CA GLN A 110 -2.61 -9.98 -24.30
C GLN A 110 -1.90 -10.39 -25.60
N GLY A 111 -0.74 -11.08 -25.52
CA GLY A 111 0.04 -11.47 -26.71
C GLY A 111 0.61 -10.26 -27.47
N GLY A 112 0.88 -9.15 -26.79
CA GLY A 112 1.40 -7.91 -27.40
C GLY A 112 0.36 -7.04 -28.10
N VAL A 113 -0.93 -7.40 -28.10
CA VAL A 113 -2.01 -6.63 -28.71
C VAL A 113 -2.78 -5.86 -27.65
N ALA A 114 -2.46 -4.59 -27.46
CA ALA A 114 -3.01 -3.74 -26.39
C ALA A 114 -4.54 -3.55 -26.45
N SER A 115 -5.17 -3.75 -27.62
CA SER A 115 -6.63 -3.61 -27.79
C SER A 115 -7.44 -4.84 -27.33
N LYS A 116 -6.78 -5.98 -27.04
CA LYS A 116 -7.47 -7.18 -26.64
C LYS A 116 -7.88 -7.06 -25.16
N GLN A 117 -9.20 -7.05 -24.89
CA GLN A 117 -9.69 -7.11 -23.53
C GLN A 117 -9.29 -8.44 -22.88
N LEU A 118 -8.70 -8.38 -21.68
CA LEU A 118 -8.42 -9.57 -20.91
C LEU A 118 -9.71 -10.09 -20.26
N PRO A 119 -9.90 -11.43 -20.26
CA PRO A 119 -10.91 -12.04 -19.38
C PRO A 119 -10.68 -11.65 -17.92
N ALA A 120 -11.75 -11.48 -17.16
CA ALA A 120 -11.66 -11.08 -15.74
C ALA A 120 -10.76 -12.01 -14.91
N SER A 121 -10.80 -13.31 -15.18
CA SER A 121 -9.93 -14.32 -14.55
C SER A 121 -8.43 -14.04 -14.79
N SER A 122 -8.05 -13.74 -16.04
CA SER A 122 -6.65 -13.43 -16.39
C SER A 122 -6.20 -12.09 -15.78
N ALA A 123 -7.08 -11.10 -15.75
CA ALA A 123 -6.80 -9.83 -15.10
C ALA A 123 -6.60 -10.00 -13.58
N LEU A 124 -7.42 -10.87 -12.96
CA LEU A 124 -7.30 -11.22 -11.54
C LEU A 124 -5.97 -11.91 -11.23
N LEU A 125 -5.56 -12.89 -12.05
CA LEU A 125 -4.26 -13.55 -11.90
C LEU A 125 -3.11 -12.57 -12.04
N ALA A 126 -3.18 -11.68 -13.04
CA ALA A 126 -2.18 -10.62 -13.22
C ALA A 126 -2.10 -9.68 -12.02
N ALA A 127 -3.24 -9.28 -11.47
CA ALA A 127 -3.33 -8.43 -10.29
C ALA A 127 -2.76 -9.12 -9.04
N SER A 128 -3.11 -10.38 -8.82
CA SER A 128 -2.62 -11.18 -7.68
C SER A 128 -1.10 -11.36 -7.73
N PHE A 129 -0.58 -11.75 -8.88
CA PHE A 129 0.85 -11.93 -9.08
C PHE A 129 1.62 -10.62 -8.87
N SER A 130 1.12 -9.53 -9.44
CA SER A 130 1.71 -8.20 -9.28
C SER A 130 1.64 -7.72 -7.83
N GLY A 131 0.56 -8.02 -7.11
CA GLY A 131 0.40 -7.73 -5.70
C GLY A 131 1.43 -8.45 -4.83
N VAL A 132 1.66 -9.74 -5.07
CA VAL A 132 2.68 -10.54 -4.36
C VAL A 132 4.08 -10.01 -4.62
N LEU A 133 4.44 -9.74 -5.89
CA LEU A 133 5.75 -9.16 -6.23
C LEU A 133 5.96 -7.80 -5.57
N THR A 134 4.94 -6.95 -5.63
CA THR A 134 4.99 -5.62 -4.99
C THR A 134 5.17 -5.74 -3.49
N LEU A 135 4.39 -6.61 -2.82
CA LEU A 135 4.52 -6.88 -1.39
C LEU A 135 5.92 -7.35 -1.05
N THR A 136 6.48 -8.29 -1.83
CA THR A 136 7.83 -8.81 -1.60
C THR A 136 8.88 -7.70 -1.64
N LEU A 137 8.80 -6.80 -2.60
CA LEU A 137 9.78 -5.71 -2.74
C LEU A 137 9.57 -4.57 -1.73
N THR A 138 8.32 -4.29 -1.34
CA THR A 138 8.00 -3.18 -0.45
C THR A 138 7.94 -3.56 1.03
N ASN A 139 7.94 -4.86 1.36
CA ASN A 139 7.86 -5.32 2.75
C ASN A 139 8.92 -4.69 3.68
N PRO A 140 10.20 -4.55 3.27
CA PRO A 140 11.20 -3.88 4.09
C PRO A 140 10.80 -2.44 4.48
N VAL A 141 10.17 -1.71 3.55
CA VAL A 141 9.72 -0.33 3.80
C VAL A 141 8.61 -0.30 4.84
N TRP A 142 7.65 -1.22 4.74
CA TRP A 142 6.55 -1.34 5.68
C TRP A 142 7.00 -1.74 7.08
N VAL A 143 7.97 -2.65 7.19
CA VAL A 143 8.57 -3.03 8.48
C VAL A 143 9.26 -1.83 9.13
N VAL A 144 10.08 -1.09 8.38
CA VAL A 144 10.74 0.13 8.87
C VAL A 144 9.71 1.16 9.33
N LYS A 145 8.65 1.42 8.52
CA LYS A 145 7.54 2.31 8.91
C LYS A 145 6.97 1.93 10.27
N THR A 146 6.56 0.67 10.41
CA THR A 146 5.91 0.17 11.64
C THR A 146 6.82 0.33 12.85
N ARG A 147 8.11 0.01 12.72
CA ARG A 147 9.08 0.13 13.80
C ARG A 147 9.36 1.58 14.20
N LEU A 148 9.45 2.49 13.23
CA LEU A 148 9.60 3.92 13.53
C LEU A 148 8.36 4.49 14.23
N CYS A 149 7.15 4.12 13.79
CA CYS A 149 5.91 4.52 14.45
C CYS A 149 5.81 4.01 15.89
N LEU A 150 6.32 2.79 16.15
CA LEU A 150 6.32 2.20 17.49
C LEU A 150 7.45 2.70 18.38
N GLN A 151 8.60 3.05 17.80
CA GLN A 151 9.71 3.61 18.55
C GLN A 151 9.35 4.94 19.18
N SER A 152 8.67 5.83 18.46
CA SER A 152 8.29 7.14 18.99
C SER A 152 7.37 7.03 20.20
N ALA A 153 6.58 5.95 20.32
CA ALA A 153 5.75 5.70 21.50
C ALA A 153 6.53 5.33 22.77
N ARG A 154 7.81 4.97 22.66
CA ARG A 154 8.66 4.50 23.77
C ARG A 154 9.72 5.52 24.18
N LEU A 155 9.88 6.57 23.40
CA LEU A 155 10.91 7.56 23.64
C LEU A 155 10.38 8.67 24.52
N ASP A 156 11.12 8.96 25.59
CA ASP A 156 11.01 10.22 26.30
C ASP A 156 11.51 11.35 25.37
N PRO A 157 10.84 12.50 25.27
CA PRO A 157 11.27 13.63 24.46
C PRO A 157 12.71 14.09 24.74
N SER A 158 13.22 13.82 25.95
CA SER A 158 14.58 14.13 26.37
C SER A 158 15.63 13.10 25.92
N THR A 159 15.20 11.96 25.36
CA THR A 159 16.13 10.88 24.99
C THR A 159 16.97 11.26 23.77
N ASP A 160 18.27 11.38 23.97
CA ASP A 160 19.21 11.59 22.87
C ASP A 160 19.30 10.30 22.02
N LEU A 161 18.79 10.36 20.80
CA LEU A 161 18.86 9.27 19.83
C LEU A 161 20.31 8.87 19.45
N ARG A 162 21.27 9.75 19.74
CA ARG A 162 22.68 9.49 19.44
C ARG A 162 23.36 8.62 20.48
N SER A 163 22.91 8.70 21.72
CA SER A 163 23.49 7.97 22.85
C SER A 163 23.07 6.51 22.92
N ASN A 164 21.92 6.14 22.30
CA ASN A 164 21.43 4.77 22.31
C ASN A 164 21.55 4.11 20.91
N PRO A 165 22.47 3.17 20.74
CA PRO A 165 22.71 2.51 19.44
C PRO A 165 21.54 1.66 18.95
N ARG A 166 20.60 1.29 19.84
CA ARG A 166 19.42 0.48 19.47
C ARG A 166 18.26 1.31 18.91
N LEU A 167 18.31 2.65 19.05
CA LEU A 167 17.27 3.52 18.53
C LEU A 167 17.53 3.88 17.06
N TYR A 168 16.45 3.95 16.28
CA TYR A 168 16.49 4.32 14.86
C TYR A 168 16.46 5.84 14.72
N ARG A 169 17.40 6.40 13.97
CA ARG A 169 17.47 7.85 13.68
C ARG A 169 16.65 8.27 12.48
N GLY A 170 16.23 7.28 11.66
CA GLY A 170 15.46 7.51 10.45
C GLY A 170 15.34 6.26 9.62
N PHE A 171 14.80 6.41 8.39
CA PHE A 171 14.51 5.29 7.51
C PHE A 171 15.73 4.43 7.17
N PHE A 172 16.80 5.02 6.69
CA PHE A 172 18.01 4.30 6.27
C PHE A 172 18.77 3.67 7.45
N ASP A 173 18.85 4.38 8.59
CA ASP A 173 19.44 3.85 9.80
C ASP A 173 18.64 2.64 10.34
N ALA A 174 17.32 2.73 10.31
CA ALA A 174 16.46 1.61 10.67
C ALA A 174 16.66 0.41 9.74
N LEU A 175 16.67 0.63 8.44
CA LEU A 175 16.89 -0.41 7.44
C LEU A 175 18.24 -1.11 7.67
N TYR A 176 19.32 -0.33 7.86
CA TYR A 176 20.65 -0.86 8.12
C TYR A 176 20.70 -1.66 9.43
N LYS A 177 20.19 -1.10 10.53
CA LYS A 177 20.20 -1.76 11.84
C LYS A 177 19.37 -3.03 11.87
N ILE A 178 18.18 -3.03 11.28
CA ILE A 178 17.34 -4.23 11.19
C ILE A 178 18.08 -5.31 10.42
N THR A 179 18.66 -4.98 9.29
CA THR A 179 19.43 -5.93 8.47
C THR A 179 20.63 -6.48 9.22
N TRP A 180 21.34 -5.63 9.97
CA TRP A 180 22.55 -6.01 10.71
C TRP A 180 22.25 -6.87 11.94
N TYR A 181 21.24 -6.48 12.75
CA TYR A 181 20.95 -7.17 14.02
C TYR A 181 20.00 -8.33 13.89
N GLU A 182 19.07 -8.30 12.94
CA GLU A 182 18.01 -9.31 12.80
C GLU A 182 18.08 -10.07 11.48
N GLY A 183 18.95 -9.64 10.57
CA GLY A 183 19.07 -10.21 9.24
C GLY A 183 17.86 -9.94 8.34
N LEU A 184 17.84 -10.63 7.21
CA LEU A 184 16.73 -10.50 6.25
C LEU A 184 15.39 -10.92 6.84
N LYS A 185 15.36 -11.88 7.78
CA LYS A 185 14.12 -12.29 8.45
C LYS A 185 13.43 -11.12 9.18
N GLY A 186 14.21 -10.21 9.76
CA GLY A 186 13.68 -9.01 10.40
C GLY A 186 12.93 -8.10 9.42
N LEU A 187 13.44 -7.94 8.19
CA LEU A 187 12.81 -7.14 7.14
C LEU A 187 11.55 -7.77 6.53
N TYR A 188 11.39 -9.07 6.68
CA TYR A 188 10.22 -9.83 6.21
C TYR A 188 9.27 -10.21 7.35
N SER A 189 9.42 -9.60 8.51
CA SER A 189 8.47 -9.73 9.61
C SER A 189 7.09 -9.23 9.17
N GLY A 190 6.04 -10.07 9.33
CA GLY A 190 4.69 -9.74 8.88
C GLY A 190 4.41 -10.00 7.38
N TYR A 191 5.34 -10.59 6.63
CA TYR A 191 5.13 -10.91 5.22
C TYR A 191 3.96 -11.88 4.99
N VAL A 192 3.85 -12.93 5.80
CA VAL A 192 2.76 -13.91 5.69
C VAL A 192 1.39 -13.27 5.92
N PRO A 193 1.14 -12.49 6.98
CA PRO A 193 -0.08 -11.70 7.10
C PRO A 193 -0.32 -10.74 5.92
N GLY A 194 0.74 -10.18 5.36
CA GLY A 194 0.66 -9.32 4.16
C GLY A 194 0.13 -10.06 2.93
N LEU A 195 0.49 -11.32 2.74
CA LEU A 195 -0.07 -12.17 1.66
C LEU A 195 -1.58 -12.37 1.81
N PHE A 196 -2.08 -12.53 3.03
CA PHE A 196 -3.53 -12.56 3.28
C PHE A 196 -4.20 -11.23 2.91
N GLY A 197 -3.51 -10.10 3.09
CA GLY A 197 -3.97 -8.79 2.61
C GLY A 197 -4.14 -8.73 1.10
N VAL A 198 -3.21 -9.32 0.34
CA VAL A 198 -3.33 -9.44 -1.13
C VAL A 198 -4.55 -10.29 -1.50
N SER A 199 -4.76 -11.43 -0.83
CA SER A 199 -5.94 -12.30 -1.05
C SER A 199 -7.25 -11.57 -0.80
N HIS A 200 -7.32 -10.72 0.22
CA HIS A 200 -8.50 -9.90 0.48
C HIS A 200 -8.83 -8.96 -0.70
N GLY A 201 -7.83 -8.32 -1.30
CA GLY A 201 -8.03 -7.49 -2.49
C GLY A 201 -8.56 -8.28 -3.69
N VAL A 202 -8.10 -9.51 -3.86
CA VAL A 202 -8.59 -10.45 -4.88
C VAL A 202 -10.06 -10.77 -4.67
N VAL A 203 -10.45 -11.14 -3.45
CA VAL A 203 -11.86 -11.45 -3.11
C VAL A 203 -12.75 -10.23 -3.33
N GLN A 204 -12.31 -9.05 -2.91
CA GLN A 204 -13.03 -7.80 -3.11
C GLN A 204 -13.25 -7.49 -4.61
N PHE A 205 -12.23 -7.72 -5.44
CA PHE A 205 -12.34 -7.52 -6.89
C PHE A 205 -13.36 -8.51 -7.52
N VAL A 206 -13.30 -9.79 -7.16
CA VAL A 206 -14.24 -10.81 -7.65
C VAL A 206 -15.68 -10.46 -7.26
N ALA A 207 -15.89 -10.09 -5.99
CA ALA A 207 -17.21 -9.70 -5.50
C ALA A 207 -17.75 -8.45 -6.24
N TYR A 208 -16.87 -7.46 -6.49
CA TYR A 208 -17.24 -6.28 -7.26
C TYR A 208 -17.64 -6.62 -8.70
N GLU A 209 -16.86 -7.44 -9.40
CA GLU A 209 -17.17 -7.86 -10.78
C GLU A 209 -18.48 -8.66 -10.86
N ASP A 210 -18.71 -9.59 -9.91
CA ASP A 210 -19.97 -10.36 -9.86
C ASP A 210 -21.17 -9.44 -9.62
N LEU A 211 -21.07 -8.53 -8.67
CA LEU A 211 -22.13 -7.58 -8.36
C LEU A 211 -22.43 -6.65 -9.54
N LYS A 212 -21.39 -6.14 -10.20
CA LYS A 212 -21.50 -5.30 -11.39
C LYS A 212 -22.19 -6.03 -12.54
N ASN A 213 -21.80 -7.28 -12.78
CA ASN A 213 -22.41 -8.11 -13.83
C ASN A 213 -23.88 -8.41 -13.54
N ARG A 214 -24.23 -8.71 -12.29
CA ARG A 214 -25.63 -8.91 -11.86
C ARG A 214 -26.46 -7.64 -12.05
N TYR A 215 -25.91 -6.50 -11.64
CA TYR A 215 -26.58 -5.20 -11.82
C TYR A 215 -26.80 -4.88 -13.30
N HIS A 216 -25.80 -5.10 -14.15
CA HIS A 216 -25.92 -4.86 -15.58
C HIS A 216 -26.94 -5.76 -16.25
N ASN A 217 -26.98 -7.04 -15.88
CA ASN A 217 -27.97 -7.98 -16.39
C ASN A 217 -29.40 -7.61 -15.96
N PHE A 218 -29.58 -7.23 -14.69
CA PHE A 218 -30.86 -6.77 -14.17
C PHE A 218 -31.32 -5.50 -14.89
N TYR A 219 -30.44 -4.52 -15.06
CA TYR A 219 -30.76 -3.29 -15.79
C TYR A 219 -31.16 -3.56 -17.24
N ASN A 220 -30.46 -4.44 -17.95
CA ASN A 220 -30.75 -4.81 -19.31
C ASN A 220 -32.07 -5.57 -19.43
N GLN A 221 -32.44 -6.40 -18.45
CA GLN A 221 -33.73 -7.07 -18.40
C GLN A 221 -34.89 -6.06 -18.23
N VAL A 222 -34.75 -5.15 -17.28
CA VAL A 222 -35.76 -4.10 -17.04
C VAL A 222 -35.95 -3.22 -18.28
N CYS A 223 -34.84 -2.82 -18.94
CA CYS A 223 -34.91 -2.03 -20.18
C CYS A 223 -35.62 -2.80 -21.32
N LYS A 224 -35.37 -4.10 -21.47
CA LYS A 224 -36.05 -4.91 -22.47
C LYS A 224 -37.55 -5.03 -22.19
N GLU A 225 -37.95 -5.31 -20.95
CA GLU A 225 -39.37 -5.39 -20.56
C GLU A 225 -40.11 -4.05 -20.77
N TRP A 226 -39.43 -2.93 -20.59
CA TRP A 226 -39.96 -1.60 -20.87
C TRP A 226 -40.20 -1.35 -22.38
N LEU A 227 -39.22 -1.77 -23.20
CA LEU A 227 -39.26 -1.61 -24.65
C LEU A 227 -40.32 -2.55 -25.29
N GLU A 228 -40.62 -3.70 -24.71
CA GLU A 228 -41.64 -4.60 -25.18
C GLU A 228 -43.09 -4.17 -24.81
N LYS A 229 -43.21 -3.23 -23.86
CA LYS A 229 -44.53 -2.70 -23.41
C LYS A 229 -44.94 -1.39 -24.09
N ILE A 230 -44.07 -0.82 -24.91
CA ILE A 230 -44.33 0.37 -25.74
C ILE A 230 -44.60 -0.06 -27.18
#